data_be21a56dee560567ec8879bdccfc3cfb
#
_entry.id   be21a56dee560567ec8879bdccfc3cfb
#
_cell.length_a   1.000
_cell.length_b   1.000
_cell.length_c   1.000
_cell.angle_alpha   90.00
_cell.angle_beta   90.00
_cell.angle_gamma   90.00
#
_symmetry.space_group_name_H-M   'P 1'
#
loop_
_entity.id
_entity.type
_entity.pdbx_description
1 polymer ?
#
loop_
_entity_poly.entity_id
_entity_poly.type
_entity_poly.pdbx_seq_one_letter_code
_entity_poly.pdbx_strand_id
1 'polypeptide(L)'
;MNQSPVLELIAAVDEADSAPKLVAAVRQLANVRSETAIPKLITALGYNNPGAAVAAVEGLVALGSAAVPALLEHLDGYNYGARAWALRALAGIGDPRSLELLGQTAESDFALSVRRAAARGLGNIHWSDMAAAAIPPAQEKAMQSLLKASVDPEWVVRYAAVVGLQGLGAAMRLHQHHGSLEIDDRLQEMAANDAELAVRARALLAYQQLNPNAQDV
;
A
#
# COMPACT_ATOMS: atom_id res chain seq x y z
N MET A 1 -9.64 -26.24 11.26
CA MET A 1 -9.06 -26.70 9.98
C MET A 1 -7.89 -27.63 10.27
N ASN A 2 -7.80 -28.74 9.56
CA ASN A 2 -6.72 -29.73 9.76
C ASN A 2 -5.39 -29.05 9.38
N GLN A 3 -4.41 -28.98 10.28
CA GLN A 3 -3.11 -28.31 10.02
C GLN A 3 -2.26 -29.07 8.96
N SER A 4 -2.55 -30.32 8.71
CA SER A 4 -1.83 -31.18 7.76
C SER A 4 -1.74 -30.61 6.33
N PRO A 5 -2.83 -30.14 5.68
CA PRO A 5 -2.75 -29.66 4.30
C PRO A 5 -1.93 -28.38 4.12
N VAL A 6 -1.89 -27.51 5.14
CA VAL A 6 -1.09 -26.26 5.07
C VAL A 6 0.40 -26.56 5.18
N LEU A 7 0.78 -27.52 6.03
CA LEU A 7 2.17 -27.94 6.17
C LEU A 7 2.71 -28.62 4.90
N GLU A 8 1.87 -29.40 4.21
CA GLU A 8 2.22 -29.97 2.90
C GLU A 8 2.46 -28.89 1.84
N LEU A 9 1.64 -27.83 1.83
CA LEU A 9 1.83 -26.70 0.92
C LEU A 9 3.08 -25.87 1.26
N ILE A 10 3.40 -25.73 2.55
CA ILE A 10 4.66 -25.09 2.98
C ILE A 10 5.86 -25.92 2.48
N ALA A 11 5.83 -27.25 2.65
CA ALA A 11 6.87 -28.13 2.15
C ALA A 11 7.00 -28.03 0.61
N ALA A 12 5.89 -27.96 -0.12
CA ALA A 12 5.90 -27.82 -1.57
C ALA A 12 6.58 -26.50 -2.04
N VAL A 13 6.52 -25.43 -1.24
CA VAL A 13 7.27 -24.19 -1.53
C VAL A 13 8.78 -24.42 -1.36
N ASP A 14 9.19 -25.19 -0.34
CA ASP A 14 10.61 -25.48 -0.07
C ASP A 14 11.21 -26.47 -1.08
N GLU A 15 10.41 -27.40 -1.61
CA GLU A 15 10.81 -28.43 -2.56
C GLU A 15 10.75 -27.98 -4.02
N ALA A 16 10.26 -26.75 -4.29
CA ALA A 16 10.11 -26.23 -5.65
C ALA A 16 11.48 -26.09 -6.34
N ASP A 17 11.73 -26.89 -7.36
CA ASP A 17 12.99 -27.00 -8.09
C ASP A 17 13.09 -26.08 -9.32
N SER A 18 12.07 -25.30 -9.61
CA SER A 18 12.03 -24.37 -10.75
C SER A 18 11.18 -23.16 -10.47
N ALA A 19 11.48 -22.05 -11.18
CA ALA A 19 10.74 -20.80 -11.01
C ALA A 19 9.22 -20.95 -11.22
N PRO A 20 8.72 -21.66 -12.26
CA PRO A 20 7.29 -21.89 -12.42
C PRO A 20 6.65 -22.70 -11.29
N LYS A 21 7.34 -23.78 -10.81
CA LYS A 21 6.84 -24.57 -9.69
C LYS A 21 6.79 -23.75 -8.41
N LEU A 22 7.80 -22.93 -8.13
CA LEU A 22 7.82 -22.03 -6.98
C LEU A 22 6.63 -21.06 -7.01
N VAL A 23 6.36 -20.42 -8.14
CA VAL A 23 5.19 -19.51 -8.28
C VAL A 23 3.89 -20.26 -8.03
N ALA A 24 3.75 -21.48 -8.59
CA ALA A 24 2.55 -22.30 -8.40
C ALA A 24 2.37 -22.70 -6.92
N ALA A 25 3.42 -23.15 -6.25
CA ALA A 25 3.39 -23.53 -4.84
C ALA A 25 3.05 -22.35 -3.91
N VAL A 26 3.69 -21.20 -4.10
CA VAL A 26 3.37 -19.99 -3.32
C VAL A 26 1.93 -19.54 -3.54
N ARG A 27 1.42 -19.60 -4.78
CA ARG A 27 0.01 -19.28 -5.08
C ARG A 27 -0.96 -20.24 -4.42
N GLN A 28 -0.67 -21.54 -4.41
CA GLN A 28 -1.50 -22.53 -3.71
C GLN A 28 -1.51 -22.28 -2.21
N LEU A 29 -0.34 -21.99 -1.61
CA LEU A 29 -0.23 -21.64 -0.20
C LEU A 29 -0.99 -20.36 0.15
N ALA A 30 -0.93 -19.32 -0.71
CA ALA A 30 -1.68 -18.07 -0.55
C ALA A 30 -3.20 -18.31 -0.57
N ASN A 31 -3.69 -19.18 -1.44
CA ASN A 31 -5.11 -19.43 -1.64
C ASN A 31 -5.80 -20.10 -0.43
N VAL A 32 -5.07 -20.81 0.43
CA VAL A 32 -5.67 -21.45 1.63
C VAL A 32 -6.01 -20.43 2.71
N ARG A 33 -5.49 -19.21 2.65
CA ARG A 33 -5.76 -18.11 3.59
C ARG A 33 -5.61 -18.52 5.06
N SER A 34 -4.62 -19.34 5.36
CA SER A 34 -4.31 -19.78 6.72
C SER A 34 -3.24 -18.88 7.34
N GLU A 35 -3.46 -18.42 8.57
CA GLU A 35 -2.45 -17.65 9.30
C GLU A 35 -1.14 -18.41 9.49
N THR A 36 -1.21 -19.75 9.56
CA THR A 36 -0.02 -20.63 9.59
C THR A 36 0.89 -20.44 8.37
N ALA A 37 0.36 -19.96 7.24
CA ALA A 37 1.14 -19.68 6.03
C ALA A 37 1.92 -18.34 6.08
N ILE A 38 1.59 -17.43 7.00
CA ILE A 38 2.17 -16.07 7.05
C ILE A 38 3.70 -16.10 7.04
N PRO A 39 4.39 -16.87 7.90
CA PRO A 39 5.85 -16.87 7.93
C PRO A 39 6.47 -17.30 6.60
N LYS A 40 5.89 -18.32 5.94
CA LYS A 40 6.38 -18.82 4.65
C LYS A 40 6.11 -17.82 3.51
N LEU A 41 4.94 -17.17 3.50
CA LEU A 41 4.63 -16.12 2.53
C LEU A 41 5.57 -14.91 2.68
N ILE A 42 5.90 -14.51 3.90
CA ILE A 42 6.88 -13.44 4.16
C ILE A 42 8.28 -13.86 3.66
N THR A 43 8.71 -15.10 3.94
CA THR A 43 9.96 -15.63 3.40
C THR A 43 10.00 -15.56 1.86
N ALA A 44 8.88 -15.88 1.21
CA ALA A 44 8.77 -15.85 -0.26
C ALA A 44 8.90 -14.44 -0.87
N LEU A 45 8.67 -13.38 -0.10
CA LEU A 45 8.94 -11.99 -0.53
C LEU A 45 10.43 -11.75 -0.83
N GLY A 46 11.31 -12.49 -0.15
CA GLY A 46 12.77 -12.39 -0.31
C GLY A 46 13.35 -13.29 -1.41
N TYR A 47 12.56 -14.12 -2.05
CA TYR A 47 13.05 -14.97 -3.13
C TYR A 47 13.35 -14.13 -4.39
N ASN A 48 14.41 -14.48 -5.10
CA ASN A 48 14.74 -13.85 -6.38
C ASN A 48 13.78 -14.35 -7.48
N ASN A 49 12.48 -14.20 -7.23
CA ASN A 49 11.40 -14.60 -8.13
C ASN A 49 10.23 -13.64 -8.01
N PRO A 50 10.12 -12.62 -8.91
CA PRO A 50 9.05 -11.64 -8.84
C PRO A 50 7.64 -12.23 -8.89
N GLY A 51 7.44 -13.35 -9.60
CA GLY A 51 6.14 -14.04 -9.66
C GLY A 51 5.73 -14.65 -8.32
N ALA A 52 6.68 -15.25 -7.61
CA ALA A 52 6.46 -15.78 -6.27
C ALA A 52 6.19 -14.65 -5.27
N ALA A 53 6.96 -13.54 -5.35
CA ALA A 53 6.75 -12.37 -4.50
C ALA A 53 5.36 -11.74 -4.71
N VAL A 54 4.90 -11.62 -5.96
CA VAL A 54 3.53 -11.14 -6.26
C VAL A 54 2.48 -12.05 -5.63
N ALA A 55 2.59 -13.37 -5.81
CA ALA A 55 1.65 -14.33 -5.23
C ALA A 55 1.65 -14.28 -3.68
N ALA A 56 2.82 -14.09 -3.07
CA ALA A 56 2.95 -13.94 -1.62
C ALA A 56 2.29 -12.64 -1.13
N VAL A 57 2.49 -11.51 -1.83
CA VAL A 57 1.80 -10.23 -1.52
C VAL A 57 0.29 -10.41 -1.59
N GLU A 58 -0.24 -11.02 -2.66
CA GLU A 58 -1.67 -11.28 -2.82
C GLU A 58 -2.23 -12.12 -1.65
N GLY A 59 -1.49 -13.16 -1.23
CA GLY A 59 -1.86 -14.00 -0.09
C GLY A 59 -1.85 -13.25 1.24
N LEU A 60 -0.82 -12.43 1.50
CA LEU A 60 -0.71 -11.63 2.72
C LEU A 60 -1.80 -10.53 2.78
N VAL A 61 -2.11 -9.89 1.64
CA VAL A 61 -3.23 -8.94 1.54
C VAL A 61 -4.57 -9.64 1.82
N ALA A 62 -4.78 -10.85 1.29
CA ALA A 62 -5.99 -11.62 1.53
C ALA A 62 -6.14 -12.12 2.99
N LEU A 63 -5.03 -12.26 3.72
CA LEU A 63 -5.00 -12.54 5.17
C LEU A 63 -5.29 -11.29 6.02
N GLY A 64 -5.10 -10.10 5.47
CA GLY A 64 -5.46 -8.84 6.10
C GLY A 64 -4.65 -8.55 7.37
N SER A 65 -5.33 -8.02 8.38
CA SER A 65 -4.74 -7.53 9.63
C SER A 65 -3.94 -8.58 10.42
N ALA A 66 -4.20 -9.88 10.22
CA ALA A 66 -3.45 -10.97 10.85
C ALA A 66 -1.98 -11.03 10.39
N ALA A 67 -1.68 -10.60 9.15
CA ALA A 67 -0.33 -10.61 8.62
C ALA A 67 0.51 -9.39 9.07
N VAL A 68 -0.12 -8.32 9.55
CA VAL A 68 0.55 -7.04 9.82
C VAL A 68 1.66 -7.13 10.87
N PRO A 69 1.47 -7.77 12.05
CA PRO A 69 2.56 -7.85 13.04
C PRO A 69 3.82 -8.49 12.48
N ALA A 70 3.68 -9.63 11.83
CA ALA A 70 4.81 -10.35 11.24
C ALA A 70 5.48 -9.58 10.09
N LEU A 71 4.70 -8.84 9.29
CA LEU A 71 5.24 -7.96 8.24
C LEU A 71 6.06 -6.81 8.84
N LEU A 72 5.58 -6.17 9.92
CA LEU A 72 6.29 -5.07 10.57
C LEU A 72 7.61 -5.54 11.19
N GLU A 73 7.65 -6.73 11.82
CA GLU A 73 8.87 -7.31 12.39
C GLU A 73 9.93 -7.64 11.32
N HIS A 74 9.51 -7.97 10.09
CA HIS A 74 10.43 -8.36 9.00
C HIS A 74 11.05 -7.20 8.22
N LEU A 75 10.67 -5.97 8.52
CA LEU A 75 11.15 -4.78 7.78
C LEU A 75 12.57 -4.34 8.14
N ASP A 76 13.10 -4.79 9.28
CA ASP A 76 14.44 -4.43 9.76
C ASP A 76 15.57 -5.24 9.11
N GLY A 77 15.26 -6.14 8.19
CA GLY A 77 16.24 -6.98 7.51
C GLY A 77 16.95 -6.28 6.35
N TYR A 78 18.22 -6.67 6.11
CA TYR A 78 19.08 -6.16 5.03
C TYR A 78 18.60 -6.52 3.60
N ASN A 79 17.49 -7.23 3.44
CA ASN A 79 16.98 -7.60 2.11
C ASN A 79 16.03 -6.51 1.56
N TYR A 80 16.59 -5.57 0.83
CA TYR A 80 15.83 -4.46 0.21
C TYR A 80 14.69 -4.93 -0.72
N GLY A 81 14.88 -6.05 -1.42
CA GLY A 81 13.84 -6.62 -2.28
C GLY A 81 12.64 -7.10 -1.47
N ALA A 82 12.89 -7.86 -0.42
CA ALA A 82 11.85 -8.33 0.50
C ALA A 82 11.11 -7.16 1.18
N ARG A 83 11.85 -6.12 1.61
CA ARG A 83 11.29 -4.92 2.21
C ARG A 83 10.31 -4.21 1.26
N ALA A 84 10.67 -4.06 -0.02
CA ALA A 84 9.81 -3.44 -1.02
C ALA A 84 8.49 -4.22 -1.20
N TRP A 85 8.55 -5.55 -1.21
CA TRP A 85 7.37 -6.39 -1.31
C TRP A 85 6.53 -6.39 -0.02
N ALA A 86 7.17 -6.38 1.16
CA ALA A 86 6.48 -6.28 2.45
C ALA A 86 5.71 -4.96 2.58
N LEU A 87 6.31 -3.83 2.18
CA LEU A 87 5.63 -2.53 2.14
C LEU A 87 4.46 -2.51 1.14
N ARG A 88 4.57 -3.22 0.01
CA ARG A 88 3.43 -3.41 -0.89
C ARG A 88 2.29 -4.20 -0.26
N ALA A 89 2.60 -5.24 0.52
CA ALA A 89 1.60 -5.99 1.25
C ALA A 89 0.91 -5.12 2.31
N LEU A 90 1.67 -4.40 3.13
CA LEU A 90 1.12 -3.45 4.12
C LEU A 90 0.25 -2.37 3.47
N ALA A 91 0.70 -1.77 2.36
CA ALA A 91 -0.07 -0.80 1.59
C ALA A 91 -1.37 -1.38 1.01
N GLY A 92 -1.36 -2.67 0.62
CA GLY A 92 -2.54 -3.38 0.13
C GLY A 92 -3.51 -3.77 1.24
N ILE A 93 -3.01 -4.11 2.43
CA ILE A 93 -3.82 -4.44 3.60
C ILE A 93 -4.56 -3.21 4.13
N GLY A 94 -3.92 -2.05 4.16
CA GLY A 94 -4.54 -0.81 4.64
C GLY A 94 -4.74 -0.74 6.15
N ASP A 95 -4.07 -1.56 6.93
CA ASP A 95 -4.19 -1.55 8.40
C ASP A 95 -3.56 -0.29 9.00
N PRO A 96 -4.25 0.43 9.90
CA PRO A 96 -3.75 1.66 10.52
C PRO A 96 -2.40 1.52 11.25
N ARG A 97 -2.04 0.33 11.73
CA ARG A 97 -0.74 0.08 12.36
C ARG A 97 0.45 0.32 11.42
N SER A 98 0.20 0.31 10.11
CA SER A 98 1.23 0.60 9.10
C SER A 98 1.36 2.09 8.75
N LEU A 99 0.49 2.96 9.27
CA LEU A 99 0.39 4.37 8.89
C LEU A 99 1.72 5.13 9.04
N GLU A 100 2.34 5.05 10.21
CA GLU A 100 3.59 5.76 10.50
C GLU A 100 4.72 5.32 9.57
N LEU A 101 4.86 4.01 9.39
CA LEU A 101 5.86 3.44 8.49
C LEU A 101 5.63 3.84 7.03
N LEU A 102 4.38 3.77 6.56
CA LEU A 102 4.04 4.17 5.18
C LEU A 102 4.30 5.66 4.97
N GLY A 103 4.01 6.51 5.96
CA GLY A 103 4.30 7.94 5.90
C GLY A 103 5.79 8.22 5.71
N GLN A 104 6.62 7.73 6.63
CA GLN A 104 8.07 7.89 6.57
C GLN A 104 8.65 7.32 5.27
N THR A 105 8.15 6.17 4.84
CA THR A 105 8.60 5.53 3.60
C THR A 105 8.24 6.34 2.36
N ALA A 106 7.04 6.88 2.29
CA ALA A 106 6.61 7.71 1.15
C ALA A 106 7.44 9.00 1.01
N GLU A 107 7.93 9.54 2.14
CA GLU A 107 8.70 10.78 2.18
C GLU A 107 10.18 10.59 1.84
N SER A 108 10.81 9.47 2.24
CA SER A 108 12.27 9.42 2.32
C SER A 108 12.92 8.11 1.90
N ASP A 109 12.19 7.08 1.50
CA ASP A 109 12.84 5.85 1.04
C ASP A 109 13.64 6.11 -0.25
N PHE A 110 14.86 5.54 -0.35
CA PHE A 110 15.73 5.76 -1.50
C PHE A 110 15.17 5.13 -2.79
N ALA A 111 14.38 4.04 -2.68
CA ALA A 111 13.83 3.34 -3.83
C ALA A 111 12.47 3.93 -4.25
N LEU A 112 12.41 4.51 -5.44
CA LEU A 112 11.17 5.12 -5.98
C LEU A 112 9.97 4.15 -6.01
N SER A 113 10.20 2.85 -6.24
CA SER A 113 9.13 1.85 -6.26
C SER A 113 8.51 1.63 -4.88
N VAL A 114 9.30 1.83 -3.83
CA VAL A 114 8.88 1.74 -2.43
C VAL A 114 8.12 2.99 -2.02
N ARG A 115 8.67 4.21 -2.31
CA ARG A 115 7.95 5.48 -2.08
C ARG A 115 6.58 5.47 -2.77
N ARG A 116 6.54 5.02 -4.04
CA ARG A 116 5.30 4.89 -4.80
C ARG A 116 4.28 3.97 -4.13
N ALA A 117 4.71 2.80 -3.66
CA ALA A 117 3.82 1.85 -2.98
C ALA A 117 3.28 2.43 -1.67
N ALA A 118 4.13 3.07 -0.88
CA ALA A 118 3.77 3.70 0.38
C ALA A 118 2.78 4.86 0.19
N ALA A 119 3.05 5.78 -0.75
CA ALA A 119 2.16 6.90 -1.05
C ALA A 119 0.76 6.41 -1.47
N ARG A 120 0.68 5.37 -2.31
CA ARG A 120 -0.61 4.77 -2.66
C ARG A 120 -1.28 4.12 -1.45
N GLY A 121 -0.52 3.44 -0.59
CA GLY A 121 -1.02 2.76 0.60
C GLY A 121 -1.65 3.69 1.62
N LEU A 122 -1.13 4.91 1.79
CA LEU A 122 -1.69 5.94 2.66
C LEU A 122 -3.14 6.30 2.32
N GLY A 123 -3.51 6.22 1.04
CA GLY A 123 -4.90 6.42 0.60
C GLY A 123 -5.82 5.22 0.80
N ASN A 124 -5.27 4.06 1.20
CA ASN A 124 -6.00 2.81 1.38
C ASN A 124 -6.20 2.43 2.86
N ILE A 125 -5.87 3.31 3.79
CA ILE A 125 -6.01 3.03 5.23
C ILE A 125 -7.47 2.83 5.60
N HIS A 126 -7.75 1.77 6.35
CA HIS A 126 -9.07 1.44 6.88
C HIS A 126 -9.32 2.23 8.17
N TRP A 127 -9.77 3.47 8.04
CA TRP A 127 -9.98 4.40 9.16
C TRP A 127 -11.00 3.88 10.17
N SER A 128 -11.98 3.06 9.73
CA SER A 128 -12.96 2.41 10.61
C SER A 128 -12.33 1.49 11.67
N ASP A 129 -11.11 1.04 11.47
CA ASP A 129 -10.40 0.15 12.38
C ASP A 129 -9.68 0.91 13.51
N MET A 130 -9.86 2.24 13.55
CA MET A 130 -9.32 3.14 14.57
C MET A 130 -10.41 3.64 15.52
N ALA A 131 -10.00 4.01 16.73
CA ALA A 131 -10.87 4.78 17.61
C ALA A 131 -11.21 6.13 16.98
N ALA A 132 -12.48 6.54 17.03
CA ALA A 132 -12.96 7.75 16.35
C ALA A 132 -12.13 9.02 16.68
N ALA A 133 -11.70 9.19 17.93
CA ALA A 133 -10.88 10.32 18.35
C ALA A 133 -9.45 10.30 17.76
N ALA A 134 -8.96 9.14 17.32
CA ALA A 134 -7.64 9.00 16.73
C ALA A 134 -7.65 9.24 15.22
N ILE A 135 -8.80 9.19 14.56
CA ILE A 135 -8.90 9.33 13.10
C ILE A 135 -8.42 10.71 12.61
N PRO A 136 -8.91 11.86 13.12
CA PRO A 136 -8.53 13.15 12.59
C PRO A 136 -7.02 13.42 12.64
N PRO A 137 -6.31 13.22 13.75
CA PRO A 137 -4.86 13.43 13.78
C PRO A 137 -4.09 12.42 12.92
N ALA A 138 -4.60 11.21 12.71
CA ALA A 138 -3.99 10.21 11.85
C ALA A 138 -4.17 10.56 10.36
N GLN A 139 -5.34 11.05 9.96
CA GLN A 139 -5.61 11.57 8.62
C GLN A 139 -4.74 12.79 8.30
N GLU A 140 -4.56 13.69 9.26
CA GLU A 140 -3.66 14.83 9.11
C GLU A 140 -2.22 14.39 8.83
N LYS A 141 -1.69 13.42 9.58
CA LYS A 141 -0.35 12.86 9.33
C LYS A 141 -0.24 12.25 7.93
N ALA A 142 -1.23 11.45 7.52
CA ALA A 142 -1.25 10.86 6.18
C ALA A 142 -1.26 11.94 5.09
N MET A 143 -2.04 13.01 5.27
CA MET A 143 -2.12 14.14 4.35
C MET A 143 -0.76 14.81 4.20
N GLN A 144 -0.09 15.14 5.30
CA GLN A 144 1.22 15.79 5.27
C GLN A 144 2.26 14.94 4.54
N SER A 145 2.29 13.62 4.75
CA SER A 145 3.19 12.72 4.02
C SER A 145 2.85 12.66 2.52
N LEU A 146 1.57 12.66 2.17
CA LEU A 146 1.13 12.66 0.77
C LEU A 146 1.42 13.98 0.07
N LEU A 147 1.27 15.12 0.74
CA LEU A 147 1.63 16.43 0.21
C LEU A 147 3.13 16.50 -0.09
N LYS A 148 3.99 15.96 0.79
CA LYS A 148 5.43 15.83 0.51
C LYS A 148 5.71 14.91 -0.68
N ALA A 149 5.07 13.73 -0.73
CA ALA A 149 5.23 12.81 -1.86
C ALA A 149 4.71 13.39 -3.18
N SER A 150 3.80 14.36 -3.14
CA SER A 150 3.26 15.02 -4.34
C SER A 150 4.24 15.97 -5.03
N VAL A 151 5.37 16.30 -4.40
CA VAL A 151 6.49 17.05 -4.98
C VAL A 151 7.74 16.21 -5.21
N ASP A 152 7.63 14.87 -5.16
CA ASP A 152 8.74 13.95 -5.42
C ASP A 152 9.36 14.21 -6.81
N PRO A 153 10.69 14.13 -6.96
CA PRO A 153 11.33 14.27 -8.26
C PRO A 153 10.83 13.26 -9.30
N GLU A 154 10.43 12.07 -8.85
CA GLU A 154 9.97 10.99 -9.69
C GLU A 154 8.47 11.08 -9.97
N TRP A 155 8.08 11.29 -11.21
CA TRP A 155 6.67 11.45 -11.59
C TRP A 155 5.78 10.27 -11.18
N VAL A 156 6.30 9.04 -11.16
CA VAL A 156 5.55 7.85 -10.75
C VAL A 156 5.19 7.87 -9.27
N VAL A 157 5.98 8.56 -8.44
CA VAL A 157 5.68 8.78 -7.02
C VAL A 157 4.63 9.88 -6.88
N ARG A 158 4.77 11.00 -7.62
CA ARG A 158 3.75 12.06 -7.66
C ARG A 158 2.39 11.53 -8.12
N TYR A 159 2.37 10.69 -9.15
CA TYR A 159 1.14 9.99 -9.60
C TYR A 159 0.52 9.15 -8.47
N ALA A 160 1.34 8.39 -7.74
CA ALA A 160 0.86 7.59 -6.61
C ALA A 160 0.37 8.46 -5.45
N ALA A 161 1.01 9.60 -5.20
CA ALA A 161 0.55 10.58 -4.22
C ALA A 161 -0.85 11.13 -4.56
N VAL A 162 -1.12 11.42 -5.84
CA VAL A 162 -2.47 11.79 -6.31
C VAL A 162 -3.50 10.69 -5.99
N VAL A 163 -3.15 9.43 -6.22
CA VAL A 163 -4.04 8.30 -5.87
C VAL A 163 -4.28 8.23 -4.37
N GLY A 164 -3.22 8.42 -3.56
CA GLY A 164 -3.30 8.46 -2.11
C GLY A 164 -4.15 9.62 -1.60
N LEU A 165 -3.92 10.85 -2.11
CA LEU A 165 -4.69 12.06 -1.78
C LEU A 165 -6.18 11.87 -2.11
N GLN A 166 -6.51 11.25 -3.23
CA GLN A 166 -7.90 10.97 -3.57
C GLN A 166 -8.56 10.02 -2.54
N GLY A 167 -7.91 8.91 -2.20
CA GLY A 167 -8.44 7.95 -1.22
C GLY A 167 -8.61 8.59 0.16
N LEU A 168 -7.60 9.33 0.61
CA LEU A 168 -7.65 10.06 1.87
C LEU A 168 -8.72 11.16 1.85
N GLY A 169 -8.80 11.97 0.78
CA GLY A 169 -9.79 13.02 0.63
C GLY A 169 -11.22 12.50 0.68
N ALA A 170 -11.49 11.34 0.08
CA ALA A 170 -12.79 10.68 0.17
C ALA A 170 -13.11 10.28 1.64
N ALA A 171 -12.15 9.71 2.35
CA ALA A 171 -12.31 9.33 3.75
C ALA A 171 -12.51 10.56 4.68
N MET A 172 -11.74 11.64 4.47
CA MET A 172 -11.86 12.87 5.25
C MET A 172 -13.25 13.54 5.09
N ARG A 173 -13.82 13.50 3.88
CA ARG A 173 -15.18 14.01 3.62
C ARG A 173 -16.24 13.20 4.37
N LEU A 174 -16.11 11.89 4.45
CA LEU A 174 -17.03 11.05 5.23
C LEU A 174 -17.01 11.43 6.71
N HIS A 175 -15.87 11.88 7.23
CA HIS A 175 -15.71 12.30 8.63
C HIS A 175 -15.83 13.82 8.82
N GLN A 176 -16.23 14.60 7.79
CA GLN A 176 -16.38 16.06 7.82
C GLN A 176 -15.10 16.78 8.28
N HIS A 177 -13.94 16.27 7.90
CA HIS A 177 -12.65 16.85 8.27
C HIS A 177 -12.29 18.03 7.36
N HIS A 178 -11.91 19.18 7.95
CA HIS A 178 -11.64 20.43 7.21
C HIS A 178 -10.42 20.36 6.28
N GLY A 179 -9.45 19.48 6.50
CA GLY A 179 -8.27 19.28 5.65
C GLY A 179 -8.56 18.81 4.23
N SER A 180 -9.81 18.45 3.91
CA SER A 180 -10.20 18.07 2.54
C SER A 180 -10.01 19.19 1.52
N LEU A 181 -10.05 20.47 1.94
CA LEU A 181 -9.82 21.64 1.06
C LEU A 181 -8.36 21.73 0.61
N GLU A 182 -7.41 21.45 1.50
CA GLU A 182 -5.98 21.43 1.16
C GLU A 182 -5.65 20.35 0.12
N ILE A 183 -6.33 19.20 0.19
CA ILE A 183 -6.23 18.16 -0.82
C ILE A 183 -6.76 18.66 -2.16
N ASP A 184 -7.90 19.35 -2.18
CA ASP A 184 -8.49 19.88 -3.41
C ASP A 184 -7.58 20.91 -4.07
N ASP A 185 -7.05 21.87 -3.30
CA ASP A 185 -6.11 22.88 -3.77
C ASP A 185 -4.86 22.22 -4.39
N ARG A 186 -4.31 21.22 -3.71
CA ARG A 186 -3.14 20.50 -4.21
C ARG A 186 -3.42 19.72 -5.49
N LEU A 187 -4.57 19.05 -5.59
CA LEU A 187 -4.96 18.33 -6.80
C LEU A 187 -5.18 19.27 -7.98
N GLN A 188 -5.79 20.45 -7.78
CA GLN A 188 -5.95 21.47 -8.82
C GLN A 188 -4.60 22.02 -9.28
N GLU A 189 -3.70 22.32 -8.36
CA GLU A 189 -2.33 22.78 -8.67
C GLU A 189 -1.59 21.73 -9.52
N MET A 190 -1.63 20.46 -9.11
CA MET A 190 -0.99 19.38 -9.88
C MET A 190 -1.63 19.16 -11.26
N ALA A 191 -2.96 19.31 -11.36
CA ALA A 191 -3.67 19.20 -12.63
C ALA A 191 -3.28 20.32 -13.62
N ALA A 192 -3.01 21.51 -13.11
CA ALA A 192 -2.62 22.66 -13.94
C ALA A 192 -1.13 22.65 -14.29
N ASN A 193 -0.25 22.30 -13.35
CA ASN A 193 1.15 22.69 -13.40
C ASN A 193 2.16 21.51 -13.39
N ASP A 194 1.76 20.25 -13.14
CA ASP A 194 2.75 19.16 -13.12
C ASP A 194 3.41 18.99 -14.50
N ALA A 195 4.71 18.75 -14.50
CA ALA A 195 5.46 18.58 -15.75
C ALA A 195 4.96 17.38 -16.58
N GLU A 196 4.47 16.31 -15.90
CA GLU A 196 4.05 15.08 -16.53
C GLU A 196 2.55 15.08 -16.86
N LEU A 197 2.20 14.85 -18.12
CA LEU A 197 0.81 14.80 -18.56
C LEU A 197 -0.02 13.74 -17.81
N ALA A 198 0.59 12.59 -17.52
CA ALA A 198 -0.07 11.51 -16.79
C ALA A 198 -0.46 11.93 -15.36
N VAL A 199 0.38 12.73 -14.71
CA VAL A 199 0.10 13.27 -13.36
C VAL A 199 -1.00 14.32 -13.45
N ARG A 200 -0.93 15.27 -14.42
CA ARG A 200 -1.99 16.27 -14.63
C ARG A 200 -3.35 15.62 -14.85
N ALA A 201 -3.43 14.66 -15.77
CA ALA A 201 -4.67 13.96 -16.06
C ALA A 201 -5.23 13.19 -14.86
N ARG A 202 -4.33 12.55 -14.09
CA ARG A 202 -4.72 11.81 -12.89
C ARG A 202 -5.20 12.72 -11.77
N ALA A 203 -4.55 13.88 -11.59
CA ALA A 203 -4.94 14.89 -10.60
C ALA A 203 -6.30 15.51 -10.93
N LEU A 204 -6.53 15.86 -12.20
CA LEU A 204 -7.83 16.36 -12.66
C LEU A 204 -8.95 15.34 -12.39
N LEU A 205 -8.71 14.07 -12.74
CA LEU A 205 -9.67 12.99 -12.47
C LEU A 205 -9.95 12.84 -10.97
N ALA A 206 -8.91 12.90 -10.12
CA ALA A 206 -9.07 12.81 -8.67
C ALA A 206 -9.92 13.95 -8.14
N TYR A 207 -9.62 15.19 -8.55
CA TYR A 207 -10.38 16.37 -8.15
C TYR A 207 -11.86 16.26 -8.55
N GLN A 208 -12.15 15.89 -9.81
CA GLN A 208 -13.52 15.70 -10.31
C GLN A 208 -14.29 14.62 -9.54
N GLN A 209 -13.65 13.51 -9.22
CA GLN A 209 -14.29 12.43 -8.45
C GLN A 209 -14.55 12.82 -6.99
N LEU A 210 -13.71 13.65 -6.41
CA LEU A 210 -13.92 14.19 -5.06
C LEU A 210 -14.97 15.32 -5.04
N ASN A 211 -15.18 16.01 -6.16
CA ASN A 211 -16.07 17.18 -6.29
C ASN A 211 -17.04 17.01 -7.49
N PRO A 212 -17.97 16.04 -7.45
CA PRO A 212 -18.83 15.72 -8.59
C PRO A 212 -19.73 16.87 -9.03
N ASN A 213 -20.06 17.79 -8.11
CA ASN A 213 -20.92 18.96 -8.39
C ASN A 213 -20.13 20.19 -8.87
N ALA A 214 -18.82 20.13 -8.97
CA ALA A 214 -17.99 21.26 -9.42
C ALA A 214 -17.96 21.42 -10.96
N GLN A 215 -18.65 20.55 -11.71
CA GLN A 215 -18.69 20.59 -13.18
C GLN A 215 -19.78 21.51 -13.76
N ASP A 216 -20.64 22.10 -12.92
CA ASP A 216 -21.79 22.92 -13.32
C ASP A 216 -21.59 24.43 -13.11
N VAL A 217 -20.34 24.90 -12.96
CA VAL A 217 -20.02 26.34 -12.82
C VAL A 217 -19.09 26.81 -13.91
#